data_e51df928fb3ae2d00903797a1c079aa9
#
_entry.id   e51df928fb3ae2d00903797a1c079aa9
#
_cell.length_a   1.000
_cell.length_b   1.000
_cell.length_c   1.000
_cell.angle_alpha   90.00
_cell.angle_beta   90.00
_cell.angle_gamma   90.00
#
_symmetry.space_group_name_H-M   'P 1'
#
loop_
_entity.id
_entity.type
_entity.pdbx_description
1 polymer ?
#
loop_
_entity_poly.entity_id
_entity_poly.type
_entity_poly.pdbx_seq_one_letter_code
_entity_poly.pdbx_strand_id
1 'polypeptide(L)'
;AGDAGGALGAALSVWYLHHAKERKVSKSRDAMKGAYLGPEFTDTQIEKELTACGGKYHKLSEQALIEKTATALASEKAVGWMQGRMEFGPRALGGRSVIADPRSPKMQKQLNLKVKYRESFRPFAPSVLREHINEWFELDHDSPYMLLVANVQKGKRLKMTKKEKALFGIDKLNVPRSSIPAITHVDYSARIQTVH
;
A
#
# COMPACT_ATOMS: atom_id res chain seq x y z
N ALA A 1 9.73 -9.23 -0.89
CA ALA A 1 10.15 -8.46 0.25
C ALA A 1 11.41 -7.59 0.00
N GLY A 2 11.76 -7.29 -1.25
CA GLY A 2 12.92 -6.45 -1.57
C GLY A 2 14.23 -7.00 -0.97
N ASP A 3 15.05 -6.13 -0.39
CA ASP A 3 16.35 -6.51 0.20
C ASP A 3 16.20 -7.53 1.33
N ALA A 4 15.17 -7.41 2.16
CA ALA A 4 14.86 -8.39 3.20
C ALA A 4 14.53 -9.78 2.62
N GLY A 5 13.88 -9.83 1.46
CA GLY A 5 13.61 -11.07 0.71
C GLY A 5 14.86 -11.69 0.14
N GLY A 6 15.85 -10.86 -0.26
CA GLY A 6 17.15 -11.32 -0.72
C GLY A 6 17.91 -12.12 0.34
N ALA A 7 17.93 -11.63 1.59
CA ALA A 7 18.56 -12.33 2.71
C ALA A 7 17.90 -13.69 2.98
N LEU A 8 16.56 -13.73 3.03
CA LEU A 8 15.81 -14.97 3.19
C LEU A 8 16.04 -15.92 2.01
N GLY A 9 16.02 -15.41 0.78
CA GLY A 9 16.27 -16.19 -0.43
C GLY A 9 17.67 -16.82 -0.45
N ALA A 10 18.69 -16.10 -0.02
CA ALA A 10 20.06 -16.61 0.11
C ALA A 10 20.13 -17.76 1.12
N ALA A 11 19.51 -17.60 2.29
CA ALA A 11 19.46 -18.67 3.29
C ALA A 11 18.72 -19.91 2.78
N LEU A 12 17.58 -19.73 2.10
CA LEU A 12 16.83 -20.83 1.50
C LEU A 12 17.57 -21.51 0.35
N SER A 13 18.34 -20.75 -0.44
CA SER A 13 19.19 -21.31 -1.50
C SER A 13 20.28 -22.20 -0.94
N VAL A 14 20.96 -21.79 0.12
CA VAL A 14 21.93 -22.63 0.81
C VAL A 14 21.27 -23.90 1.33
N TRP A 15 20.11 -23.78 1.98
CA TRP A 15 19.41 -24.92 2.54
C TRP A 15 18.93 -25.93 1.50
N TYR A 16 18.26 -25.45 0.44
CA TYR A 16 17.65 -26.35 -0.55
C TYR A 16 18.60 -26.73 -1.69
N LEU A 17 19.46 -25.82 -2.16
CA LEU A 17 20.31 -26.08 -3.31
C LEU A 17 21.69 -26.64 -2.88
N HIS A 18 22.38 -26.00 -1.93
CA HIS A 18 23.70 -26.44 -1.51
C HIS A 18 23.64 -27.68 -0.61
N HIS A 19 22.76 -27.70 0.37
CA HIS A 19 22.54 -28.86 1.25
C HIS A 19 21.56 -29.90 0.71
N ALA A 20 21.03 -29.69 -0.48
CA ALA A 20 20.10 -30.59 -1.17
C ALA A 20 18.92 -31.07 -0.29
N LYS A 21 18.42 -30.22 0.60
CA LYS A 21 17.28 -30.57 1.46
C LYS A 21 15.98 -30.56 0.68
N GLU A 22 15.13 -31.55 0.91
CA GLU A 22 13.82 -31.64 0.30
C GLU A 22 12.94 -30.47 0.75
N ARG A 23 12.26 -29.81 -0.21
CA ARG A 23 11.32 -28.75 0.08
C ARG A 23 9.98 -29.35 0.53
N LYS A 24 9.64 -29.18 1.79
CA LYS A 24 8.32 -29.51 2.34
C LYS A 24 7.41 -28.29 2.26
N VAL A 25 6.39 -28.37 1.43
CA VAL A 25 5.41 -27.30 1.28
C VAL A 25 4.41 -27.37 2.42
N SER A 26 4.23 -26.28 3.14
CA SER A 26 3.21 -26.16 4.18
C SER A 26 1.80 -26.21 3.55
N LYS A 27 0.81 -26.71 4.28
CA LYS A 27 -0.61 -26.62 3.89
C LYS A 27 -1.15 -25.16 3.94
N SER A 28 -0.46 -24.26 4.64
CA SER A 28 -0.80 -22.84 4.63
C SER A 28 -0.40 -22.23 3.29
N ARG A 29 -1.28 -21.41 2.70
CA ARG A 29 -1.03 -20.73 1.42
C ARG A 29 0.18 -19.80 1.48
N ASP A 30 0.48 -19.25 2.66
CA ASP A 30 1.51 -18.24 2.85
C ASP A 30 2.25 -18.43 4.19
N ALA A 31 3.48 -18.99 4.12
CA ALA A 31 4.34 -19.16 5.29
C ALA A 31 4.89 -17.83 5.83
N MET A 32 4.90 -16.76 5.01
CA MET A 32 5.31 -15.42 5.41
C MET A 32 4.21 -14.63 6.14
N LYS A 33 2.98 -15.17 6.21
CA LYS A 33 1.85 -14.55 6.93
C LYS A 33 1.62 -13.08 6.54
N GLY A 34 1.64 -12.75 5.25
CA GLY A 34 1.51 -11.39 4.76
C GLY A 34 2.68 -10.46 5.11
N ALA A 35 3.83 -11.01 5.51
CA ALA A 35 5.00 -10.31 6.07
C ALA A 35 4.77 -9.67 7.45
N TYR A 36 3.67 -9.95 8.16
CA TYR A 36 3.40 -9.44 9.52
C TYR A 36 4.18 -10.23 10.57
N LEU A 37 5.50 -10.10 10.57
CA LEU A 37 6.44 -10.87 11.42
C LEU A 37 7.12 -10.01 12.49
N GLY A 38 6.90 -8.70 12.47
CA GLY A 38 7.50 -7.75 13.40
C GLY A 38 6.75 -7.66 14.75
N PRO A 39 7.10 -6.65 15.57
CA PRO A 39 6.49 -6.45 16.88
C PRO A 39 5.01 -6.09 16.78
N GLU A 40 4.29 -6.46 17.83
CA GLU A 40 2.88 -6.17 18.05
C GLU A 40 2.71 -5.63 19.47
N PHE A 41 1.74 -4.73 19.65
CA PHE A 41 1.43 -4.13 20.93
C PHE A 41 -0.06 -4.29 21.23
N THR A 42 -0.39 -4.66 22.46
CA THR A 42 -1.76 -4.70 22.94
C THR A 42 -2.28 -3.30 23.25
N ASP A 43 -3.61 -3.11 23.23
CA ASP A 43 -4.23 -1.84 23.60
C ASP A 43 -3.75 -1.32 24.96
N THR A 44 -3.63 -2.22 25.95
CA THR A 44 -3.13 -1.89 27.29
C THR A 44 -1.70 -1.36 27.27
N GLN A 45 -0.83 -1.94 26.46
CA GLN A 45 0.54 -1.45 26.29
C GLN A 45 0.54 -0.08 25.63
N ILE A 46 -0.26 0.10 24.59
CA ILE A 46 -0.39 1.37 23.86
C ILE A 46 -0.92 2.47 24.79
N GLU A 47 -1.96 2.21 25.58
CA GLU A 47 -2.52 3.15 26.54
C GLU A 47 -1.47 3.56 27.60
N LYS A 48 -0.72 2.58 28.11
CA LYS A 48 0.35 2.84 29.09
C LYS A 48 1.43 3.76 28.51
N GLU A 49 1.93 3.47 27.34
CA GLU A 49 2.98 4.25 26.66
C GLU A 49 2.48 5.66 26.29
N LEU A 50 1.26 5.79 25.76
CA LEU A 50 0.67 7.08 25.45
C LEU A 50 0.49 7.94 26.70
N THR A 51 0.05 7.35 27.81
CA THR A 51 -0.10 8.04 29.08
C THR A 51 1.27 8.48 29.63
N ALA A 52 2.27 7.61 29.57
CA ALA A 52 3.62 7.91 30.04
C ALA A 52 4.29 9.07 29.30
N CYS A 53 4.05 9.18 27.97
CA CYS A 53 4.60 10.28 27.17
C CYS A 53 3.69 11.52 27.10
N GLY A 54 2.58 11.57 27.84
CA GLY A 54 1.62 12.68 27.81
C GLY A 54 0.83 12.79 26.53
N GLY A 55 0.70 11.70 25.77
CA GLY A 55 -0.05 11.64 24.52
C GLY A 55 -1.55 11.86 24.74
N LYS A 56 -2.15 12.67 23.88
CA LYS A 56 -3.61 12.88 23.88
C LYS A 56 -4.25 11.91 22.88
N TYR A 57 -5.17 11.10 23.34
CA TYR A 57 -5.86 10.12 22.48
C TYR A 57 -7.33 9.96 22.87
N HIS A 58 -8.11 9.36 21.99
CA HIS A 58 -9.48 8.95 22.22
C HIS A 58 -9.61 7.46 21.94
N LYS A 59 -10.12 6.70 22.90
CA LYS A 59 -10.46 5.30 22.67
C LYS A 59 -11.82 5.23 21.97
N LEU A 60 -11.88 4.51 20.88
CA LEU A 60 -13.07 4.34 20.06
C LEU A 60 -13.43 2.86 20.00
N SER A 61 -14.71 2.55 19.75
CA SER A 61 -15.08 1.21 19.29
C SER A 61 -14.55 0.98 17.88
N GLU A 62 -14.39 -0.27 17.47
CA GLU A 62 -13.93 -0.63 16.13
C GLU A 62 -14.81 0.01 15.04
N GLN A 63 -16.12 -0.07 15.18
CA GLN A 63 -17.05 0.55 14.25
C GLN A 63 -16.85 2.07 14.14
N ALA A 64 -16.73 2.78 15.25
CA ALA A 64 -16.51 4.22 15.26
C ALA A 64 -15.14 4.61 14.69
N LEU A 65 -14.11 3.78 14.90
CA LEU A 65 -12.79 3.96 14.31
C LEU A 65 -12.83 3.86 12.78
N ILE A 66 -13.51 2.82 12.26
CA ILE A 66 -13.66 2.60 10.82
C ILE A 66 -14.43 3.76 10.18
N GLU A 67 -15.58 4.15 10.74
CA GLU A 67 -16.41 5.24 10.22
C GLU A 67 -15.66 6.58 10.22
N LYS A 68 -14.97 6.90 11.31
CA LYS A 68 -14.17 8.12 11.42
C LYS A 68 -13.01 8.14 10.41
N THR A 69 -12.36 7.00 10.22
CA THR A 69 -11.27 6.86 9.26
C THR A 69 -11.78 6.99 7.83
N ALA A 70 -12.85 6.29 7.47
CA ALA A 70 -13.47 6.38 6.15
C ALA A 70 -13.93 7.82 5.83
N THR A 71 -14.56 8.50 6.80
CA THR A 71 -14.96 9.91 6.67
C THR A 71 -13.75 10.83 6.46
N ALA A 72 -12.67 10.62 7.19
CA ALA A 72 -11.45 11.40 7.02
C ALA A 72 -10.83 11.20 5.62
N LEU A 73 -10.77 9.96 5.13
CA LEU A 73 -10.29 9.65 3.78
C LEU A 73 -11.17 10.28 2.71
N ALA A 74 -12.49 10.14 2.81
CA ALA A 74 -13.46 10.75 1.89
C ALA A 74 -13.39 12.29 1.88
N SER A 75 -12.93 12.88 2.99
CA SER A 75 -12.66 14.34 3.12
C SER A 75 -11.24 14.72 2.67
N GLU A 76 -10.59 13.93 1.85
CA GLU A 76 -9.25 14.15 1.31
C GLU A 76 -8.15 14.32 2.38
N LYS A 77 -8.33 13.69 3.55
CA LYS A 77 -7.29 13.66 4.61
C LYS A 77 -6.41 12.42 4.45
N ALA A 78 -5.15 12.56 4.85
CA ALA A 78 -4.25 11.42 5.04
C ALA A 78 -4.35 10.94 6.48
N VAL A 79 -4.36 9.62 6.67
CA VAL A 79 -4.44 8.98 7.98
C VAL A 79 -3.21 8.11 8.19
N GLY A 80 -2.50 8.31 9.32
CA GLY A 80 -1.52 7.34 9.81
C GLY A 80 -2.25 6.15 10.42
N TRP A 81 -2.02 4.96 9.87
CA TRP A 81 -2.67 3.74 10.26
C TRP A 81 -1.69 2.76 10.91
N MET A 82 -2.04 2.27 12.09
CA MET A 82 -1.28 1.28 12.83
C MET A 82 -2.21 0.15 13.29
N GLN A 83 -1.93 -1.08 12.87
CA GLN A 83 -2.78 -2.24 13.13
C GLN A 83 -1.93 -3.51 13.28
N GLY A 84 -2.18 -4.28 14.34
CA GLY A 84 -1.57 -5.59 14.56
C GLY A 84 -0.04 -5.59 14.48
N ARG A 85 0.54 -6.63 13.91
CA ARG A 85 1.98 -6.78 13.76
C ARG A 85 2.56 -5.85 12.71
N MET A 86 3.76 -5.37 12.97
CA MET A 86 4.56 -4.64 11.99
C MET A 86 5.01 -5.56 10.84
N GLU A 87 5.08 -5.01 9.65
CA GLU A 87 5.60 -5.71 8.49
C GLU A 87 7.10 -5.96 8.57
N PHE A 88 7.54 -7.12 8.08
CA PHE A 88 8.94 -7.40 7.78
C PHE A 88 9.24 -7.04 6.33
N GLY A 89 10.17 -6.12 6.12
CA GLY A 89 10.56 -5.66 4.79
C GLY A 89 10.33 -4.17 4.56
N PRO A 90 10.69 -3.66 3.36
CA PRO A 90 10.73 -2.22 3.06
C PRO A 90 9.36 -1.63 2.71
N ARG A 91 8.31 -2.42 2.65
CA ARG A 91 6.96 -1.99 2.25
C ARG A 91 6.01 -1.97 3.43
N ALA A 92 5.26 -0.88 3.56
CA ALA A 92 4.06 -0.84 4.38
C ALA A 92 2.96 -1.64 3.64
N LEU A 93 2.33 -2.57 4.34
CA LEU A 93 1.31 -3.47 3.78
C LEU A 93 0.00 -3.44 4.59
N GLY A 94 -0.22 -2.37 5.38
CA GLY A 94 -1.42 -2.18 6.19
C GLY A 94 -1.16 -2.17 7.70
N GLY A 95 -0.05 -2.73 8.19
CA GLY A 95 0.27 -2.72 9.61
C GLY A 95 0.81 -1.37 10.11
N ARG A 96 1.62 -0.70 9.32
CA ARG A 96 2.22 0.62 9.60
C ARG A 96 2.18 1.46 8.33
N SER A 97 1.03 2.02 8.01
CA SER A 97 0.76 2.65 6.72
C SER A 97 0.34 4.11 6.86
N VAL A 98 0.53 4.87 5.80
CA VAL A 98 -0.21 6.11 5.56
C VAL A 98 -1.23 5.81 4.47
N ILE A 99 -2.50 5.99 4.78
CA ILE A 99 -3.61 5.74 3.86
C ILE A 99 -4.29 7.04 3.45
N ALA A 100 -4.77 7.08 2.21
CA ALA A 100 -5.43 8.26 1.64
C ALA A 100 -6.34 7.87 0.47
N ASP A 101 -7.24 8.77 0.08
CA ASP A 101 -8.16 8.55 -1.04
C ASP A 101 -7.43 8.63 -2.39
N PRO A 102 -7.39 7.55 -3.19
CA PRO A 102 -6.72 7.53 -4.49
C PRO A 102 -7.44 8.35 -5.57
N ARG A 103 -8.71 8.72 -5.35
CA ARG A 103 -9.54 9.51 -6.28
C ARG A 103 -9.18 10.98 -6.27
N SER A 104 -8.58 11.48 -5.19
CA SER A 104 -8.21 12.88 -5.08
C SER A 104 -7.02 13.23 -5.99
N PRO A 105 -7.17 14.16 -6.95
CA PRO A 105 -6.09 14.55 -7.84
C PRO A 105 -4.96 15.34 -7.13
N LYS A 106 -5.22 15.83 -5.91
CA LYS A 106 -4.24 16.58 -5.11
C LYS A 106 -3.45 15.68 -4.18
N MET A 107 -3.96 14.48 -3.86
CA MET A 107 -3.44 13.62 -2.80
C MET A 107 -2.00 13.18 -3.05
N GLN A 108 -1.67 12.81 -4.29
CA GLN A 108 -0.31 12.44 -4.68
C GLN A 108 0.71 13.53 -4.32
N LYS A 109 0.42 14.76 -4.72
CA LYS A 109 1.29 15.92 -4.45
C LYS A 109 1.36 16.24 -2.95
N GLN A 110 0.22 16.22 -2.26
CA GLN A 110 0.16 16.52 -0.83
C GLN A 110 0.98 15.53 -0.01
N LEU A 111 0.80 14.23 -0.21
CA LEU A 111 1.54 13.20 0.53
C LEU A 111 3.04 13.23 0.22
N ASN A 112 3.41 13.43 -1.06
CA ASN A 112 4.82 13.48 -1.43
C ASN A 112 5.53 14.67 -0.80
N LEU A 113 4.94 15.87 -0.85
CA LEU A 113 5.59 17.10 -0.36
C LEU A 113 5.49 17.26 1.16
N LYS A 114 4.35 16.91 1.78
CA LYS A 114 4.12 17.18 3.21
C LYS A 114 4.45 16.02 4.14
N VAL A 115 4.45 14.79 3.64
CA VAL A 115 4.65 13.58 4.46
C VAL A 115 5.93 12.84 4.10
N LYS A 116 6.17 12.65 2.79
CA LYS A 116 7.33 11.87 2.30
C LYS A 116 8.55 12.74 1.98
N TYR A 117 8.39 14.06 1.87
CA TYR A 117 9.47 15.00 1.55
C TYR A 117 10.25 14.60 0.29
N ARG A 118 9.52 14.29 -0.78
CA ARG A 118 10.09 13.81 -2.05
C ARG A 118 9.36 14.43 -3.25
N GLU A 119 9.76 14.06 -4.46
CA GLU A 119 9.22 14.59 -5.71
C GLU A 119 7.70 14.39 -5.80
N SER A 120 6.96 15.43 -6.18
CA SER A 120 5.49 15.49 -6.16
C SER A 120 4.81 14.44 -7.05
N PHE A 121 5.52 13.96 -8.09
CA PHE A 121 4.96 13.09 -9.12
C PHE A 121 5.09 11.58 -8.83
N ARG A 122 5.76 11.16 -7.74
CA ARG A 122 5.87 9.73 -7.41
C ARG A 122 4.50 9.16 -7.06
N PRO A 123 3.99 8.13 -7.77
CA PRO A 123 2.71 7.53 -7.45
C PRO A 123 2.78 6.70 -6.18
N PHE A 124 1.61 6.52 -5.56
CA PHE A 124 1.42 5.62 -4.42
C PHE A 124 0.88 4.28 -4.91
N ALA A 125 1.03 3.25 -4.10
CA ALA A 125 0.49 1.93 -4.40
C ALA A 125 -0.94 1.82 -3.87
N PRO A 126 -1.89 1.30 -4.67
CA PRO A 126 -3.24 1.02 -4.20
C PRO A 126 -3.28 -0.24 -3.33
N SER A 127 -4.15 -0.20 -2.31
CA SER A 127 -4.71 -1.39 -1.69
C SER A 127 -6.12 -1.57 -2.22
N VAL A 128 -6.45 -2.78 -2.68
CA VAL A 128 -7.74 -3.11 -3.27
C VAL A 128 -8.26 -4.41 -2.67
N LEU A 129 -9.57 -4.46 -2.37
CA LEU A 129 -10.22 -5.69 -1.95
C LEU A 129 -10.09 -6.75 -3.04
N ARG A 130 -9.74 -7.99 -2.64
CA ARG A 130 -9.47 -9.07 -3.59
C ARG A 130 -10.64 -9.33 -4.54
N GLU A 131 -11.85 -9.25 -4.03
CA GLU A 131 -13.10 -9.44 -4.81
C GLU A 131 -13.34 -8.35 -5.86
N HIS A 132 -12.76 -7.15 -5.67
CA HIS A 132 -12.93 -6.02 -6.58
C HIS A 132 -11.73 -5.76 -7.50
N ILE A 133 -10.71 -6.62 -7.47
CA ILE A 133 -9.47 -6.37 -8.22
C ILE A 133 -9.73 -6.23 -9.73
N ASN A 134 -10.58 -7.08 -10.30
CA ASN A 134 -10.89 -7.10 -11.73
C ASN A 134 -11.69 -5.87 -12.19
N GLU A 135 -12.35 -5.16 -11.27
CA GLU A 135 -13.08 -3.93 -11.58
C GLU A 135 -12.13 -2.74 -11.81
N TRP A 136 -10.95 -2.78 -11.17
CA TRP A 136 -10.00 -1.67 -11.16
C TRP A 136 -8.75 -1.94 -11.98
N PHE A 137 -8.28 -3.20 -12.03
CA PHE A 137 -7.00 -3.56 -12.63
C PHE A 137 -7.11 -4.78 -13.54
N GLU A 138 -6.25 -4.84 -14.53
CA GLU A 138 -6.08 -6.00 -15.42
C GLU A 138 -5.26 -7.09 -14.70
N LEU A 139 -5.79 -7.61 -13.58
CA LEU A 139 -5.18 -8.61 -12.71
C LEU A 139 -6.28 -9.49 -12.11
N ASP A 140 -6.08 -10.82 -12.07
CA ASP A 140 -7.07 -11.80 -11.60
C ASP A 140 -6.60 -12.66 -10.41
N HIS A 141 -5.43 -12.39 -9.86
CA HIS A 141 -4.82 -13.16 -8.79
C HIS A 141 -4.30 -12.28 -7.65
N ASP A 142 -3.87 -12.93 -6.57
CA ASP A 142 -3.44 -12.27 -5.34
C ASP A 142 -2.11 -11.55 -5.50
N SER A 143 -1.99 -10.39 -4.89
CA SER A 143 -0.77 -9.60 -4.78
C SER A 143 -0.61 -9.01 -3.37
N PRO A 144 -0.51 -9.84 -2.33
CA PRO A 144 -0.52 -9.35 -0.94
C PRO A 144 0.74 -8.57 -0.56
N TYR A 145 1.83 -8.77 -1.28
CA TYR A 145 3.15 -8.19 -0.99
C TYR A 145 3.50 -6.92 -1.77
N MET A 146 2.54 -6.36 -2.53
CA MET A 146 2.77 -5.15 -3.33
C MET A 146 3.98 -5.30 -4.29
N LEU A 147 4.11 -6.46 -4.92
CA LEU A 147 5.21 -6.76 -5.86
C LEU A 147 4.77 -6.74 -7.31
N LEU A 148 3.49 -7.03 -7.58
CA LEU A 148 2.98 -7.11 -8.93
C LEU A 148 2.50 -5.76 -9.45
N VAL A 149 2.77 -5.52 -10.71
CA VAL A 149 2.32 -4.35 -11.46
C VAL A 149 1.30 -4.81 -12.48
N ALA A 150 0.16 -4.14 -12.54
CA ALA A 150 -0.84 -4.34 -13.57
C ALA A 150 -1.45 -3.03 -14.02
N ASN A 151 -2.08 -3.05 -15.18
CA ASN A 151 -2.73 -1.88 -15.74
C ASN A 151 -4.05 -1.57 -15.02
N VAL A 152 -4.37 -0.30 -14.89
CA VAL A 152 -5.72 0.15 -14.54
C VAL A 152 -6.68 -0.26 -15.65
N GLN A 153 -7.87 -0.76 -15.32
CA GLN A 153 -8.89 -1.15 -16.28
C GLN A 153 -9.21 -0.04 -17.30
N LYS A 154 -9.39 -0.40 -18.55
CA LYS A 154 -9.64 0.57 -19.65
C LYS A 154 -10.81 1.50 -19.38
N GLY A 155 -11.89 0.99 -18.77
CA GLY A 155 -13.06 1.77 -18.39
C GLY A 155 -12.83 2.79 -17.27
N LYS A 156 -11.73 2.69 -16.54
CA LYS A 156 -11.33 3.64 -15.48
C LYS A 156 -10.30 4.66 -15.95
N ARG A 157 -9.73 4.51 -17.18
CA ARG A 157 -8.73 5.41 -17.74
C ARG A 157 -9.39 6.68 -18.33
N LEU A 158 -8.71 7.79 -18.17
CA LEU A 158 -9.10 9.05 -18.78
C LEU A 158 -8.32 9.27 -20.08
N LYS A 159 -9.02 9.74 -21.12
CA LYS A 159 -8.39 10.10 -22.39
C LYS A 159 -7.78 11.50 -22.29
N MET A 160 -6.48 11.59 -22.53
CA MET A 160 -5.80 12.88 -22.60
C MET A 160 -6.29 13.69 -23.81
N THR A 161 -6.60 14.96 -23.59
CA THR A 161 -6.90 15.93 -24.65
C THR A 161 -5.69 16.19 -25.55
N LYS A 162 -5.88 16.82 -26.70
CA LYS A 162 -4.77 17.23 -27.59
C LYS A 162 -3.78 18.16 -26.88
N LYS A 163 -4.29 19.08 -26.05
CA LYS A 163 -3.46 20.02 -25.25
C LYS A 163 -2.62 19.27 -24.21
N GLU A 164 -3.21 18.34 -23.45
CA GLU A 164 -2.50 17.55 -22.43
C GLU A 164 -1.43 16.63 -23.05
N LYS A 165 -1.69 16.06 -24.23
CA LYS A 165 -0.69 15.27 -24.96
C LYS A 165 0.53 16.08 -25.39
N ALA A 166 0.35 17.38 -25.68
CA ALA A 166 1.40 18.29 -26.08
C ALA A 166 2.25 18.80 -24.89
N LEU A 167 1.80 18.59 -23.64
CA LEU A 167 2.56 18.95 -22.46
C LEU A 167 3.86 18.13 -22.37
N PHE A 168 4.87 18.72 -21.74
CA PHE A 168 6.18 18.11 -21.52
C PHE A 168 6.57 18.14 -20.04
N GLY A 169 7.48 17.24 -19.64
CA GLY A 169 8.05 17.21 -18.30
C GLY A 169 7.00 17.05 -17.18
N ILE A 170 7.15 17.81 -16.10
CA ILE A 170 6.33 17.73 -14.89
C ILE A 170 4.86 18.05 -15.15
N ASP A 171 4.58 18.99 -16.05
CA ASP A 171 3.19 19.35 -16.38
C ASP A 171 2.43 18.16 -16.96
N LYS A 172 3.08 17.38 -17.82
CA LYS A 172 2.50 16.15 -18.36
C LYS A 172 2.37 15.04 -17.30
N LEU A 173 3.29 14.97 -16.34
CA LEU A 173 3.21 14.02 -15.23
C LEU A 173 2.01 14.28 -14.32
N ASN A 174 1.62 15.54 -14.15
CA ASN A 174 0.51 15.95 -13.29
C ASN A 174 -0.88 15.77 -13.94
N VAL A 175 -0.97 15.38 -15.21
CA VAL A 175 -2.26 15.13 -15.87
C VAL A 175 -2.91 13.87 -15.29
N PRO A 176 -4.16 13.95 -14.77
CA PRO A 176 -4.91 12.79 -14.32
C PRO A 176 -5.14 11.79 -15.45
N ARG A 177 -4.78 10.53 -15.25
CA ARG A 177 -4.86 9.46 -16.27
C ARG A 177 -5.98 8.46 -16.03
N SER A 178 -6.58 8.51 -14.85
CA SER A 178 -7.66 7.61 -14.48
C SER A 178 -8.56 8.25 -13.41
N SER A 179 -9.63 7.55 -13.05
CA SER A 179 -10.50 7.92 -11.91
C SER A 179 -9.82 7.76 -10.54
N ILE A 180 -8.60 7.20 -10.51
CA ILE A 180 -7.76 7.00 -9.32
C ILE A 180 -6.36 7.58 -9.55
N PRO A 181 -6.26 8.89 -9.76
CA PRO A 181 -5.04 9.54 -10.26
C PRO A 181 -3.84 9.43 -9.31
N ALA A 182 -4.07 9.37 -7.99
CA ALA A 182 -2.98 9.34 -7.01
C ALA A 182 -2.11 8.08 -7.08
N ILE A 183 -2.61 7.00 -7.71
CA ILE A 183 -1.92 5.71 -7.78
C ILE A 183 -1.62 5.24 -9.21
N THR A 184 -2.00 6.03 -10.22
CA THR A 184 -1.86 5.65 -11.62
C THR A 184 -0.58 6.22 -12.22
N HIS A 185 0.28 5.36 -12.73
CA HIS A 185 1.52 5.72 -13.42
C HIS A 185 1.27 6.32 -14.81
N VAL A 186 2.32 6.86 -15.43
CA VAL A 186 2.27 7.50 -16.75
C VAL A 186 1.84 6.55 -17.87
N ASP A 187 2.08 5.26 -17.70
CA ASP A 187 1.74 4.16 -18.61
C ASP A 187 0.43 3.46 -18.25
N TYR A 188 -0.36 4.07 -17.35
CA TYR A 188 -1.61 3.50 -16.80
C TYR A 188 -1.43 2.28 -15.91
N SER A 189 -0.23 1.94 -15.49
CA SER A 189 0.02 0.87 -14.54
C SER A 189 -0.11 1.34 -13.09
N ALA A 190 -0.23 0.37 -12.18
CA ALA A 190 -0.13 0.55 -10.74
C ALA A 190 0.52 -0.68 -10.10
N ARG A 191 1.26 -0.47 -9.00
CA ARG A 191 1.82 -1.57 -8.20
C ARG A 191 0.83 -1.92 -7.09
N ILE A 192 0.19 -3.06 -7.20
CA ILE A 192 -1.04 -3.41 -6.52
C ILE A 192 -0.76 -4.22 -5.25
N GLN A 193 -1.50 -3.91 -4.19
CA GLN A 193 -1.69 -4.78 -3.02
C GLN A 193 -3.13 -5.26 -2.99
N THR A 194 -3.35 -6.58 -2.94
CA THR A 194 -4.66 -7.16 -2.63
C THR A 194 -4.80 -7.35 -1.12
N VAL A 195 -5.99 -7.05 -0.59
CA VAL A 195 -6.38 -7.30 0.80
C VAL A 195 -7.66 -8.13 0.84
N HIS A 196 -7.83 -8.93 1.90
CA HIS A 196 -8.97 -9.82 2.12
C HIS A 196 -9.76 -9.40 3.34
#